data_81db5939c48e35b3e06ee1f8d5598aac
#
_entry.id   81db5939c48e35b3e06ee1f8d5598aac
#
_cell.length_a   1.000
_cell.length_b   1.000
_cell.length_c   1.000
_cell.angle_alpha   90.00
_cell.angle_beta   90.00
_cell.angle_gamma   90.00
#
_symmetry.space_group_name_H-M   'P 1'
#
loop_
_entity.id
_entity.type
_entity.pdbx_description
1 polymer ?
#
loop_
_entity_poly.entity_id
_entity_poly.type
_entity_poly.pdbx_seq_one_letter_code
_entity_poly.pdbx_strand_id
1 'polypeptide(L)'
;MPAISLDHLRHHAVARTLFPPTTLPQAIARLGFVQADPIRAPARAQDLTLRHRVRDYRAGDLEHHYPALAIEEDFLVNYGFLSPDVQALMHPRQPRTVWSAERWRQAESVLEFVRARGEVHPRDVAEAFDHGRVTTGFGSASRASTALLDGMHYRGLLRVARREAGTRLYAARPATPPPADPEAAFDALVDLVVAKYAPLPGVTLGQLLSHLVHGVPQWRHLRAATLQRARARLPSAEVDGLRWFWPEGEEPSSHDHQPREAVALLAPFDPVVWDRTRFERFWG
;
A
#
# COMPACT_ATOMS: atom_id res chain seq x y z
N MET A 1 -12.93 -8.89 32.13
CA MET A 1 -13.17 -7.86 31.11
C MET A 1 -14.56 -8.07 30.56
N PRO A 2 -15.32 -7.03 30.18
CA PRO A 2 -16.61 -7.21 29.52
C PRO A 2 -16.40 -7.97 28.21
N ALA A 3 -17.39 -8.77 27.82
CA ALA A 3 -17.35 -9.50 26.55
C ALA A 3 -17.32 -8.50 25.39
N ILE A 4 -16.42 -8.69 24.42
CA ILE A 4 -16.35 -7.86 23.23
C ILE A 4 -17.58 -8.15 22.37
N SER A 5 -18.28 -7.09 21.96
CA SER A 5 -19.46 -7.15 21.07
C SER A 5 -19.12 -6.67 19.66
N LEU A 6 -20.01 -6.92 18.70
CA LEU A 6 -19.88 -6.40 17.35
C LEU A 6 -19.85 -4.86 17.32
N ASP A 7 -20.61 -4.21 18.21
CA ASP A 7 -20.60 -2.75 18.36
C ASP A 7 -19.24 -2.23 18.84
N HIS A 8 -18.59 -2.92 19.79
CA HIS A 8 -17.23 -2.58 20.19
C HIS A 8 -16.26 -2.65 19.00
N LEU A 9 -16.32 -3.72 18.19
CA LEU A 9 -15.48 -3.86 17.00
C LEU A 9 -15.75 -2.77 15.95
N ARG A 10 -17.02 -2.42 15.75
CA ARG A 10 -17.46 -1.36 14.83
C ARG A 10 -16.94 0.01 15.25
N HIS A 11 -17.12 0.38 16.53
CA HIS A 11 -16.64 1.63 17.08
C HIS A 11 -15.11 1.71 17.05
N HIS A 12 -14.42 0.63 17.41
CA HIS A 12 -12.98 0.51 17.29
C HIS A 12 -12.49 0.73 15.85
N ALA A 13 -13.10 0.07 14.85
CA ALA A 13 -12.75 0.24 13.44
C ALA A 13 -12.85 1.70 12.99
N VAL A 14 -13.92 2.39 13.38
CA VAL A 14 -14.16 3.80 13.04
C VAL A 14 -13.18 4.71 13.77
N ALA A 15 -13.05 4.58 15.09
CA ALA A 15 -12.21 5.45 15.92
C ALA A 15 -10.72 5.41 15.50
N ARG A 16 -10.21 4.21 15.18
CA ARG A 16 -8.81 4.04 14.82
C ARG A 16 -8.48 4.51 13.40
N THR A 17 -9.41 4.42 12.46
CA THR A 17 -9.16 4.75 11.05
C THR A 17 -9.68 6.12 10.63
N LEU A 18 -10.81 6.59 11.17
CA LEU A 18 -11.34 7.95 11.00
C LEU A 18 -10.93 8.85 12.16
N PHE A 19 -9.65 8.86 12.48
CA PHE A 19 -9.08 9.70 13.54
C PHE A 19 -9.27 11.21 13.25
N PRO A 20 -9.16 12.09 14.28
CA PRO A 20 -9.21 13.53 14.11
C PRO A 20 -8.24 14.03 13.04
N PRO A 21 -8.64 14.99 12.17
CA PRO A 21 -7.75 15.53 11.16
C PRO A 21 -6.45 16.07 11.77
N THR A 22 -5.33 15.69 11.15
CA THR A 22 -3.97 16.04 11.57
C THR A 22 -3.17 16.60 10.38
N THR A 23 -1.85 16.62 10.43
CA THR A 23 -1.00 16.99 9.28
C THR A 23 -0.90 15.86 8.27
N LEU A 24 -0.60 16.19 7.01
CA LEU A 24 -0.45 15.18 5.94
C LEU A 24 0.60 14.11 6.28
N PRO A 25 1.83 14.44 6.75
CA PRO A 25 2.80 13.43 7.16
C PRO A 25 2.30 12.52 8.29
N GLN A 26 1.65 13.09 9.30
CA GLN A 26 1.11 12.32 10.43
C GLN A 26 -0.04 11.39 10.01
N ALA A 27 -0.91 11.85 9.11
CA ALA A 27 -2.00 11.03 8.60
C ALA A 27 -1.47 9.82 7.79
N ILE A 28 -0.46 10.04 6.94
CA ILE A 28 0.18 8.97 6.17
C ILE A 28 0.88 7.98 7.12
N ALA A 29 1.64 8.46 8.09
CA ALA A 29 2.31 7.63 9.08
C ALA A 29 1.32 6.78 9.87
N ARG A 30 0.19 7.37 10.32
CA ARG A 30 -0.85 6.66 11.08
C ARG A 30 -1.60 5.62 10.23
N LEU A 31 -1.81 5.88 8.94
CA LEU A 31 -2.41 4.92 8.01
C LEU A 31 -1.43 3.82 7.59
N GLY A 32 -0.12 4.07 7.67
CA GLY A 32 0.96 3.19 7.26
C GLY A 32 1.05 2.94 5.75
N PHE A 33 -0.11 2.94 5.07
CA PHE A 33 -0.25 2.80 3.62
C PHE A 33 -1.47 3.58 3.13
N VAL A 34 -1.31 4.34 2.03
CA VAL A 34 -2.40 5.06 1.38
C VAL A 34 -2.53 4.56 -0.06
N GLN A 35 -3.63 3.87 -0.37
CA GLN A 35 -3.85 3.33 -1.72
C GLN A 35 -3.96 4.44 -2.74
N ALA A 36 -3.27 4.27 -3.88
CA ALA A 36 -3.36 5.14 -5.05
C ALA A 36 -4.24 4.48 -6.13
N ASP A 37 -5.06 5.30 -6.79
CA ASP A 37 -5.86 4.86 -7.93
C ASP A 37 -5.83 5.94 -9.02
N PRO A 38 -5.70 5.57 -10.31
CA PRO A 38 -5.67 6.51 -11.41
C PRO A 38 -7.04 7.16 -11.70
N ILE A 39 -8.14 6.56 -11.26
CA ILE A 39 -9.50 7.07 -11.49
C ILE A 39 -9.69 8.38 -10.73
N ARG A 40 -10.18 9.42 -11.44
CA ARG A 40 -10.31 10.79 -10.94
C ARG A 40 -11.75 11.23 -10.66
N ALA A 41 -12.71 10.34 -10.75
CA ALA A 41 -14.13 10.68 -10.59
C ALA A 41 -14.68 10.11 -9.28
N PRO A 42 -15.06 10.93 -8.27
CA PRO A 42 -15.01 12.41 -8.22
C PRO A 42 -13.61 12.97 -7.91
N ALA A 43 -12.72 12.18 -7.30
CA ALA A 43 -11.31 12.46 -7.02
C ALA A 43 -10.56 11.13 -6.88
N ARG A 44 -9.23 11.16 -6.80
CA ARG A 44 -8.43 9.93 -6.65
C ARG A 44 -8.63 9.29 -5.27
N ALA A 45 -8.41 7.98 -5.17
CA ALA A 45 -8.58 7.22 -3.94
C ALA A 45 -7.79 7.81 -2.76
N GLN A 46 -6.53 8.20 -2.98
CA GLN A 46 -5.70 8.85 -1.98
C GLN A 46 -6.29 10.16 -1.48
N ASP A 47 -6.82 10.99 -2.37
CA ASP A 47 -7.42 12.27 -1.99
C ASP A 47 -8.71 12.05 -1.17
N LEU A 48 -9.55 11.10 -1.59
CA LEU A 48 -10.79 10.77 -0.89
C LEU A 48 -10.53 10.16 0.50
N THR A 49 -9.44 9.41 0.66
CA THR A 49 -9.01 8.84 1.95
C THR A 49 -8.43 9.92 2.87
N LEU A 50 -7.56 10.79 2.34
CA LEU A 50 -6.84 11.78 3.13
C LEU A 50 -7.70 12.99 3.56
N ARG A 51 -8.70 13.38 2.76
CA ARG A 51 -9.57 14.53 3.08
C ARG A 51 -10.25 14.44 4.44
N HIS A 52 -10.52 13.26 4.95
CA HIS A 52 -11.15 13.05 6.25
C HIS A 52 -10.14 13.03 7.42
N ARG A 53 -8.83 12.98 7.12
CA ARG A 53 -7.74 12.74 8.08
C ARG A 53 -6.69 13.84 8.11
N VAL A 54 -6.74 14.76 7.16
CA VAL A 54 -5.79 15.88 7.06
C VAL A 54 -6.57 17.20 7.12
N ARG A 55 -6.08 18.14 7.95
CA ARG A 55 -6.67 19.48 8.04
C ARG A 55 -6.53 20.21 6.72
N ASP A 56 -7.60 20.88 6.30
CA ASP A 56 -7.67 21.74 5.11
C ASP A 56 -7.22 21.05 3.79
N TYR A 57 -7.29 19.72 3.73
CA TYR A 57 -6.84 18.92 2.59
C TYR A 57 -7.62 19.22 1.31
N ARG A 58 -6.90 19.47 0.25
CA ARG A 58 -7.42 19.64 -1.11
C ARG A 58 -6.96 18.49 -2.02
N ALA A 59 -7.80 18.16 -3.00
CA ALA A 59 -7.43 17.15 -4.00
C ALA A 59 -6.13 17.56 -4.73
N GLY A 60 -5.16 16.66 -4.73
CA GLY A 60 -3.83 16.88 -5.30
C GLY A 60 -2.75 17.30 -4.29
N ASP A 61 -3.09 17.64 -3.05
CA ASP A 61 -2.08 18.06 -2.04
C ASP A 61 -1.02 16.99 -1.82
N LEU A 62 -1.39 15.71 -1.80
CA LEU A 62 -0.41 14.62 -1.67
C LEU A 62 0.62 14.65 -2.82
N GLU A 63 0.18 14.81 -4.05
CA GLU A 63 1.09 14.85 -5.20
C GLU A 63 1.93 16.12 -5.22
N HIS A 64 1.36 17.24 -4.82
CA HIS A 64 2.06 18.52 -4.73
C HIS A 64 3.20 18.46 -3.69
N HIS A 65 2.93 17.91 -2.54
CA HIS A 65 3.90 17.80 -1.44
C HIS A 65 4.80 16.58 -1.52
N TYR A 66 4.53 15.62 -2.41
CA TYR A 66 5.23 14.34 -2.52
C TYR A 66 6.76 14.47 -2.47
N PRO A 67 7.43 15.40 -3.22
CA PRO A 67 8.88 15.48 -3.22
C PRO A 67 9.51 15.87 -1.86
N ALA A 68 8.71 16.50 -0.98
CA ALA A 68 9.15 16.92 0.35
C ALA A 68 8.74 15.94 1.46
N LEU A 69 7.96 14.89 1.12
CA LEU A 69 7.50 13.90 2.08
C LEU A 69 8.45 12.69 2.11
N ALA A 70 8.64 12.13 3.31
CA ALA A 70 9.35 10.85 3.48
C ALA A 70 8.42 9.68 3.13
N ILE A 71 8.03 9.59 1.86
CA ILE A 71 7.17 8.54 1.32
C ILE A 71 7.68 8.03 -0.02
N GLU A 72 7.30 6.82 -0.35
CA GLU A 72 7.58 6.16 -1.61
C GLU A 72 6.27 5.64 -2.23
N GLU A 73 6.20 5.63 -3.56
CA GLU A 73 5.14 4.92 -4.27
C GLU A 73 5.60 3.49 -4.53
N ASP A 74 4.80 2.50 -4.11
CA ASP A 74 5.11 1.10 -4.40
C ASP A 74 3.87 0.21 -4.28
N PHE A 75 4.05 -1.09 -4.56
CA PHE A 75 3.02 -2.11 -4.46
C PHE A 75 3.17 -2.88 -3.14
N LEU A 76 2.23 -2.69 -2.23
CA LEU A 76 2.09 -3.45 -0.97
C LEU A 76 1.00 -4.52 -1.12
N VAL A 77 -0.23 -4.22 -0.75
CA VAL A 77 -1.44 -5.02 -1.07
C VAL A 77 -2.08 -4.56 -2.36
N ASN A 78 -1.91 -3.30 -2.68
CA ASN A 78 -2.23 -2.60 -3.92
C ASN A 78 -1.12 -1.58 -4.17
N TYR A 79 -1.22 -0.82 -5.28
CA TYR A 79 -0.32 0.30 -5.52
C TYR A 79 -0.70 1.48 -4.62
N GLY A 80 0.29 2.15 -4.02
CA GLY A 80 0.03 3.28 -3.13
C GLY A 80 1.28 3.90 -2.54
N PHE A 81 1.08 4.68 -1.49
CA PHE A 81 2.11 5.45 -0.78
C PHE A 81 2.38 4.82 0.57
N LEU A 82 3.65 4.68 0.91
CA LEU A 82 4.14 4.08 2.15
C LEU A 82 5.47 4.72 2.57
N SER A 83 5.94 4.46 3.78
CA SER A 83 7.22 4.99 4.23
C SER A 83 8.41 4.28 3.56
N PRO A 84 9.58 4.93 3.45
CA PRO A 84 10.82 4.29 2.97
C PRO A 84 11.20 3.04 3.77
N ASP A 85 10.94 3.02 5.08
CA ASP A 85 11.24 1.87 5.94
C ASP A 85 10.39 0.65 5.57
N VAL A 86 9.08 0.85 5.33
CA VAL A 86 8.19 -0.22 4.85
C VAL A 86 8.63 -0.70 3.47
N GLN A 87 9.04 0.21 2.60
CA GLN A 87 9.55 -0.15 1.28
C GLN A 87 10.84 -0.97 1.39
N ALA A 88 11.75 -0.62 2.30
CA ALA A 88 12.99 -1.36 2.54
C ALA A 88 12.74 -2.82 2.97
N LEU A 89 11.66 -3.10 3.70
CA LEU A 89 11.26 -4.47 4.05
C LEU A 89 10.90 -5.32 2.81
N MET A 90 10.45 -4.70 1.71
CA MET A 90 9.98 -5.42 0.53
C MET A 90 11.06 -5.64 -0.53
N HIS A 91 12.17 -4.92 -0.46
CA HIS A 91 13.19 -4.91 -1.51
C HIS A 91 14.54 -5.54 -1.08
N PRO A 92 15.29 -6.08 -2.04
CA PRO A 92 14.99 -6.16 -3.48
C PRO A 92 13.87 -7.17 -3.76
N ARG A 93 12.92 -6.77 -4.61
CA ARG A 93 11.83 -7.65 -5.00
C ARG A 93 12.27 -8.62 -6.10
N GLN A 94 11.91 -9.88 -5.95
CA GLN A 94 12.16 -10.93 -6.93
C GLN A 94 10.82 -11.35 -7.58
N PRO A 95 10.42 -10.74 -8.71
CA PRO A 95 9.19 -11.07 -9.40
C PRO A 95 9.21 -12.49 -9.96
N ARG A 96 8.04 -13.09 -10.11
CA ARG A 96 7.92 -14.42 -10.76
C ARG A 96 8.32 -14.39 -12.24
N THR A 97 8.06 -13.28 -12.92
CA THR A 97 8.44 -13.10 -14.32
C THR A 97 9.93 -12.88 -14.41
N VAL A 98 10.62 -13.86 -14.96
CA VAL A 98 12.05 -13.75 -15.26
C VAL A 98 12.23 -12.92 -16.54
N TRP A 99 13.09 -11.92 -16.48
CA TRP A 99 13.48 -11.16 -17.66
C TRP A 99 14.54 -11.90 -18.47
N SER A 100 14.44 -11.84 -19.79
CA SER A 100 15.50 -12.31 -20.68
C SER A 100 16.78 -11.47 -20.50
N ALA A 101 17.92 -12.01 -20.92
CA ALA A 101 19.18 -11.27 -20.92
C ALA A 101 19.10 -9.97 -21.72
N GLU A 102 18.35 -9.97 -22.83
CA GLU A 102 18.10 -8.77 -23.62
C GLU A 102 17.31 -7.72 -22.82
N ARG A 103 16.25 -8.14 -22.12
CA ARG A 103 15.44 -7.23 -21.28
C ARG A 103 16.27 -6.64 -20.15
N TRP A 104 17.18 -7.40 -19.56
CA TRP A 104 18.13 -6.91 -18.57
C TRP A 104 19.08 -5.88 -19.15
N ARG A 105 19.68 -6.12 -20.33
CA ARG A 105 20.53 -5.12 -21.00
C ARG A 105 19.79 -3.81 -21.28
N GLN A 106 18.53 -3.89 -21.75
CA GLN A 106 17.69 -2.70 -21.94
C GLN A 106 17.49 -1.94 -20.62
N ALA A 107 17.21 -2.66 -19.50
CA ALA A 107 17.03 -2.05 -18.19
C ALA A 107 18.32 -1.39 -17.68
N GLU A 108 19.48 -2.03 -17.87
CA GLU A 108 20.77 -1.47 -17.48
C GLU A 108 21.07 -0.17 -18.26
N SER A 109 20.88 -0.14 -19.57
CA SER A 109 21.05 1.07 -20.36
C SER A 109 20.10 2.20 -19.94
N VAL A 110 18.83 1.87 -19.65
CA VAL A 110 17.88 2.85 -19.13
C VAL A 110 18.27 3.32 -17.73
N LEU A 111 18.77 2.43 -16.87
CA LEU A 111 19.22 2.80 -15.52
C LEU A 111 20.40 3.77 -15.53
N GLU A 112 21.36 3.53 -16.42
CA GLU A 112 22.52 4.46 -16.64
C GLU A 112 22.03 5.83 -17.12
N PHE A 113 21.12 5.84 -18.08
CA PHE A 113 20.50 7.07 -18.59
C PHE A 113 19.76 7.85 -17.48
N VAL A 114 19.00 7.15 -16.62
CA VAL A 114 18.31 7.76 -15.48
C VAL A 114 19.33 8.30 -14.45
N ARG A 115 20.39 7.55 -14.16
CA ARG A 115 21.45 8.00 -13.25
C ARG A 115 22.15 9.28 -13.74
N ALA A 116 22.43 9.35 -15.03
CA ALA A 116 23.08 10.52 -15.65
C ALA A 116 22.22 11.79 -15.61
N ARG A 117 20.87 11.63 -15.65
CA ARG A 117 19.93 12.76 -15.67
C ARG A 117 19.30 13.10 -14.31
N GLY A 118 19.43 12.21 -13.31
CA GLY A 118 18.79 12.35 -12.00
C GLY A 118 17.32 11.98 -12.03
N GLU A 119 16.49 12.71 -12.78
CA GLU A 119 15.08 12.42 -13.00
C GLU A 119 14.78 12.30 -14.49
N VAL A 120 13.85 11.39 -14.86
CA VAL A 120 13.40 11.22 -16.24
C VAL A 120 11.88 11.09 -16.33
N HIS A 121 11.32 11.73 -17.33
CA HIS A 121 9.94 11.48 -17.76
C HIS A 121 9.90 10.24 -18.68
N PRO A 122 8.86 9.39 -18.67
CA PRO A 122 8.76 8.24 -19.59
C PRO A 122 8.89 8.60 -21.06
N ARG A 123 8.57 9.85 -21.42
CA ARG A 123 8.73 10.38 -22.77
C ARG A 123 10.20 10.49 -23.17
N ASP A 124 11.07 10.95 -22.26
CA ASP A 124 12.52 11.09 -22.50
C ASP A 124 13.16 9.73 -22.79
N VAL A 125 12.72 8.69 -22.05
CA VAL A 125 13.17 7.31 -22.28
C VAL A 125 12.66 6.78 -23.62
N ALA A 126 11.42 7.11 -24.00
CA ALA A 126 10.85 6.67 -25.27
C ALA A 126 11.50 7.39 -26.49
N GLU A 127 12.05 8.58 -26.29
CA GLU A 127 12.79 9.33 -27.32
C GLU A 127 14.24 8.84 -27.44
N ALA A 128 14.87 8.50 -26.31
CA ALA A 128 16.25 8.04 -26.29
C ALA A 128 16.42 6.57 -26.71
N PHE A 129 15.38 5.75 -26.50
CA PHE A 129 15.42 4.30 -26.76
C PHE A 129 14.20 3.85 -27.55
N ASP A 130 14.43 3.24 -28.72
CA ASP A 130 13.34 2.61 -29.49
C ASP A 130 13.14 1.15 -29.02
N HIS A 131 12.24 0.98 -28.06
CA HIS A 131 11.85 -0.34 -27.54
C HIS A 131 10.59 -0.92 -28.21
N GLY A 132 10.00 -0.21 -29.19
CA GLY A 132 8.76 -0.62 -29.86
C GLY A 132 7.50 -0.53 -28.98
N ARG A 133 6.49 -1.35 -29.30
CA ARG A 133 5.19 -1.42 -28.58
C ARG A 133 4.93 -2.81 -28.03
N VAL A 134 4.28 -2.88 -26.89
CA VAL A 134 3.86 -4.15 -26.26
C VAL A 134 2.38 -4.08 -25.87
N THR A 135 1.69 -5.22 -25.89
CA THR A 135 0.32 -5.33 -25.36
C THR A 135 0.40 -5.48 -23.84
N THR A 136 -0.36 -4.66 -23.13
CA THR A 136 -0.48 -4.78 -21.64
C THR A 136 -1.44 -5.90 -21.27
N GLY A 137 -1.38 -6.36 -20.02
CA GLY A 137 -2.28 -7.39 -19.50
C GLY A 137 -3.78 -7.02 -19.54
N PHE A 138 -4.11 -5.73 -19.77
CA PHE A 138 -5.48 -5.24 -19.97
C PHE A 138 -5.84 -5.06 -21.46
N GLY A 139 -5.04 -5.61 -22.38
CA GLY A 139 -5.30 -5.54 -23.83
C GLY A 139 -5.00 -4.19 -24.50
N SER A 140 -4.56 -3.17 -23.76
CA SER A 140 -4.15 -1.89 -24.34
C SER A 140 -2.71 -1.95 -24.82
N ALA A 141 -2.42 -1.32 -25.98
CA ALA A 141 -1.06 -1.16 -26.44
C ALA A 141 -0.34 -0.08 -25.63
N SER A 142 0.79 -0.42 -25.02
CA SER A 142 1.68 0.52 -24.32
C SER A 142 3.01 0.61 -25.06
N ARG A 143 3.73 1.72 -24.88
CA ARG A 143 5.13 1.79 -25.33
C ARG A 143 5.95 0.80 -24.49
N ALA A 144 6.83 0.04 -25.14
CA ALA A 144 7.70 -0.92 -24.45
C ALA A 144 8.58 -0.25 -23.39
N SER A 145 8.96 1.02 -23.60
CA SER A 145 9.67 1.85 -22.61
C SER A 145 8.88 2.06 -21.34
N THR A 146 7.57 2.33 -21.40
CA THR A 146 6.72 2.48 -20.21
C THR A 146 6.62 1.16 -19.43
N ALA A 147 6.41 0.04 -20.13
CA ALA A 147 6.37 -1.28 -19.49
C ALA A 147 7.73 -1.70 -18.89
N LEU A 148 8.84 -1.21 -19.47
CA LEU A 148 10.18 -1.42 -18.90
C LEU A 148 10.35 -0.62 -17.62
N LEU A 149 10.01 0.68 -17.63
CA LEU A 149 10.08 1.54 -16.46
C LEU A 149 9.23 1.01 -15.29
N ASP A 150 7.98 0.59 -15.56
CA ASP A 150 7.11 -0.02 -14.55
C ASP A 150 7.73 -1.31 -14.01
N GLY A 151 8.32 -2.14 -14.86
CA GLY A 151 9.00 -3.36 -14.44
C GLY A 151 10.29 -3.11 -13.65
N MET A 152 11.04 -2.05 -13.97
CA MET A 152 12.22 -1.61 -13.23
C MET A 152 11.82 -1.05 -11.86
N HIS A 153 10.77 -0.23 -11.80
CA HIS A 153 10.22 0.29 -10.56
C HIS A 153 9.74 -0.84 -9.65
N TYR A 154 8.96 -1.80 -10.17
CA TYR A 154 8.49 -2.94 -9.40
C TYR A 154 9.64 -3.79 -8.82
N ARG A 155 10.79 -3.86 -9.49
CA ARG A 155 12.00 -4.56 -9.02
C ARG A 155 12.85 -3.73 -8.03
N GLY A 156 12.54 -2.46 -7.85
CA GLY A 156 13.30 -1.56 -6.99
C GLY A 156 14.57 -0.99 -7.62
N LEU A 157 14.69 -1.03 -8.95
CA LEU A 157 15.78 -0.36 -9.68
C LEU A 157 15.53 1.15 -9.80
N LEU A 158 14.26 1.52 -9.89
CA LEU A 158 13.78 2.91 -9.96
C LEU A 158 12.84 3.22 -8.81
N ARG A 159 12.76 4.50 -8.45
CA ARG A 159 11.73 5.08 -7.58
C ARG A 159 10.94 6.14 -8.34
N VAL A 160 9.75 6.44 -7.89
CA VAL A 160 9.02 7.63 -8.35
C VAL A 160 9.59 8.83 -7.61
N ALA A 161 10.18 9.77 -8.34
CA ALA A 161 10.73 10.99 -7.76
C ALA A 161 9.61 12.01 -7.47
N ARG A 162 8.72 12.19 -8.42
CA ARG A 162 7.53 13.05 -8.35
C ARG A 162 6.54 12.72 -9.45
N ARG A 163 5.39 13.41 -9.43
CA ARG A 163 4.42 13.33 -10.52
C ARG A 163 4.27 14.67 -11.21
N GLU A 164 4.09 14.62 -12.53
CA GLU A 164 3.80 15.78 -13.36
C GLU A 164 2.52 15.51 -14.15
N ALA A 165 1.48 16.30 -13.92
CA ALA A 165 0.14 16.09 -14.46
C ALA A 165 -0.38 14.63 -14.29
N GLY A 166 0.05 13.97 -13.20
CA GLY A 166 -0.29 12.57 -12.88
C GLY A 166 0.62 11.53 -13.51
N THR A 167 1.56 11.91 -14.38
CA THR A 167 2.59 11.02 -14.92
C THR A 167 3.72 10.87 -13.89
N ARG A 168 4.18 9.64 -13.66
CA ARG A 168 5.32 9.36 -12.79
C ARG A 168 6.62 9.74 -13.47
N LEU A 169 7.46 10.53 -12.78
CA LEU A 169 8.86 10.74 -13.14
C LEU A 169 9.71 9.81 -12.29
N TYR A 170 10.70 9.20 -12.91
CA TYR A 170 11.50 8.17 -12.28
C TYR A 170 12.92 8.67 -11.99
N ALA A 171 13.45 8.27 -10.85
CA ALA A 171 14.86 8.40 -10.48
C ALA A 171 15.45 7.02 -10.20
N ALA A 172 16.76 6.90 -10.31
CA ALA A 172 17.46 5.68 -9.90
C ALA A 172 17.32 5.49 -8.39
N ARG A 173 17.05 4.26 -7.98
CA ARG A 173 16.99 3.90 -6.57
C ARG A 173 18.38 3.46 -6.10
N PRO A 174 18.86 3.89 -4.94
CA PRO A 174 20.02 3.30 -4.29
C PRO A 174 19.78 1.79 -4.05
N ALA A 175 20.81 0.99 -4.18
CA ALA A 175 20.73 -0.43 -3.86
C ALA A 175 20.38 -0.61 -2.38
N THR A 176 19.32 -1.37 -2.11
CA THR A 176 18.90 -1.72 -0.74
C THR A 176 19.28 -3.18 -0.50
N PRO A 177 20.00 -3.51 0.58
CA PRO A 177 20.26 -4.90 0.92
C PRO A 177 18.92 -5.60 1.27
N PRO A 178 18.80 -6.92 1.01
CA PRO A 178 17.63 -7.67 1.44
C PRO A 178 17.54 -7.66 2.96
N PRO A 179 16.31 -7.75 3.52
CA PRO A 179 16.13 -7.93 4.95
C PRO A 179 16.93 -9.14 5.46
N ALA A 180 17.64 -8.96 6.59
CA ALA A 180 18.44 -10.01 7.20
C ALA A 180 17.56 -11.20 7.67
N ASP A 181 16.33 -10.90 8.11
CA ASP A 181 15.32 -11.89 8.51
C ASP A 181 14.05 -11.70 7.67
N PRO A 182 13.85 -12.51 6.62
CA PRO A 182 12.66 -12.47 5.79
C PRO A 182 11.35 -12.79 6.54
N GLU A 183 11.39 -13.62 7.57
CA GLU A 183 10.20 -13.96 8.34
C GLU A 183 9.77 -12.78 9.21
N ALA A 184 10.70 -12.17 9.93
CA ALA A 184 10.44 -10.96 10.71
C ALA A 184 9.98 -9.81 9.83
N ALA A 185 10.59 -9.62 8.65
CA ALA A 185 10.17 -8.60 7.70
C ALA A 185 8.74 -8.85 7.17
N PHE A 186 8.38 -10.10 6.89
CA PHE A 186 7.02 -10.43 6.46
C PHE A 186 6.02 -10.24 7.60
N ASP A 187 6.36 -10.63 8.83
CA ASP A 187 5.53 -10.40 10.02
C ASP A 187 5.30 -8.89 10.24
N ALA A 188 6.32 -8.04 10.07
CA ALA A 188 6.18 -6.59 10.15
C ALA A 188 5.23 -6.01 9.07
N LEU A 189 5.25 -6.54 7.84
CA LEU A 189 4.30 -6.17 6.80
C LEU A 189 2.86 -6.62 7.15
N VAL A 190 2.70 -7.76 7.79
CA VAL A 190 1.39 -8.22 8.31
C VAL A 190 0.90 -7.27 9.39
N ASP A 191 1.76 -6.86 10.33
CA ASP A 191 1.38 -5.92 11.38
C ASP A 191 0.94 -4.57 10.81
N LEU A 192 1.62 -4.09 9.78
CA LEU A 192 1.22 -2.87 9.06
C LEU A 192 -0.20 -2.97 8.49
N VAL A 193 -0.53 -4.08 7.79
CA VAL A 193 -1.87 -4.23 7.20
C VAL A 193 -2.93 -4.51 8.25
N VAL A 194 -2.61 -5.22 9.33
CA VAL A 194 -3.48 -5.36 10.49
C VAL A 194 -3.73 -3.98 11.11
N ALA A 195 -2.67 -3.22 11.36
CA ALA A 195 -2.78 -1.85 11.87
C ALA A 195 -3.62 -0.95 10.97
N LYS A 196 -3.64 -1.14 9.67
CA LYS A 196 -4.46 -0.35 8.73
C LYS A 196 -5.93 -0.73 8.75
N TYR A 197 -6.25 -2.01 8.80
CA TYR A 197 -7.60 -2.52 8.50
C TYR A 197 -8.33 -3.14 9.70
N ALA A 198 -7.70 -3.23 10.88
CA ALA A 198 -8.31 -3.85 12.06
C ALA A 198 -9.61 -3.13 12.52
N PRO A 199 -10.49 -3.84 13.22
CA PRO A 199 -10.41 -5.26 13.53
C PRO A 199 -10.77 -6.12 12.31
N LEU A 200 -10.13 -7.28 12.15
CA LEU A 200 -10.21 -8.12 10.97
C LEU A 200 -10.78 -9.49 11.29
N PRO A 201 -11.81 -9.98 10.58
CA PRO A 201 -12.16 -11.39 10.64
C PRO A 201 -11.04 -12.26 10.06
N GLY A 202 -10.89 -13.49 10.57
CA GLY A 202 -9.80 -14.38 10.19
C GLY A 202 -9.72 -14.70 8.68
N VAL A 203 -10.85 -14.61 7.95
CA VAL A 203 -10.88 -14.76 6.50
C VAL A 203 -10.21 -13.56 5.82
N THR A 204 -10.49 -12.34 6.27
CA THR A 204 -9.88 -11.12 5.74
C THR A 204 -8.38 -11.07 6.02
N LEU A 205 -7.93 -11.50 7.22
CA LEU A 205 -6.51 -11.63 7.53
C LEU A 205 -5.81 -12.54 6.49
N GLY A 206 -6.40 -13.69 6.18
CA GLY A 206 -5.87 -14.61 5.17
C GLY A 206 -5.84 -14.01 3.75
N GLN A 207 -6.84 -13.22 3.37
CA GLN A 207 -6.90 -12.50 2.10
C GLN A 207 -5.82 -11.42 2.01
N LEU A 208 -5.63 -10.62 3.05
CA LEU A 208 -4.59 -9.58 3.11
C LEU A 208 -3.19 -10.18 2.93
N LEU A 209 -2.89 -11.32 3.58
CA LEU A 209 -1.62 -12.02 3.35
C LEU A 209 -1.48 -12.51 1.91
N SER A 210 -2.57 -12.90 1.28
CA SER A 210 -2.56 -13.29 -0.14
C SER A 210 -2.26 -12.10 -1.05
N HIS A 211 -2.76 -10.91 -0.71
CA HIS A 211 -2.43 -9.67 -1.42
C HIS A 211 -0.98 -9.23 -1.16
N LEU A 212 -0.48 -9.30 0.08
CA LEU A 212 0.91 -8.99 0.42
C LEU A 212 1.92 -9.79 -0.40
N VAL A 213 1.63 -11.06 -0.73
CA VAL A 213 2.50 -11.88 -1.60
C VAL A 213 2.75 -11.23 -2.97
N HIS A 214 1.89 -10.35 -3.45
CA HIS A 214 2.16 -9.59 -4.69
C HIS A 214 3.19 -8.48 -4.46
N GLY A 215 3.25 -7.92 -3.25
CA GLY A 215 4.29 -6.97 -2.83
C GLY A 215 5.64 -7.64 -2.53
N VAL A 216 5.63 -8.88 -2.07
CA VAL A 216 6.83 -9.66 -1.69
C VAL A 216 6.78 -11.08 -2.29
N PRO A 217 6.79 -11.22 -3.64
CA PRO A 217 6.62 -12.51 -4.31
C PRO A 217 7.70 -13.54 -3.96
N GLN A 218 8.89 -13.08 -3.55
CA GLN A 218 10.00 -13.91 -3.06
C GLN A 218 9.64 -14.67 -1.79
N TRP A 219 8.69 -14.19 -0.97
CA TRP A 219 8.27 -14.80 0.31
C TRP A 219 6.96 -15.58 0.23
N ARG A 220 6.48 -15.87 -0.96
CA ARG A 220 5.23 -16.63 -1.13
C ARG A 220 5.22 -17.96 -0.37
N HIS A 221 6.36 -18.62 -0.29
CA HIS A 221 6.52 -19.89 0.41
C HIS A 221 6.34 -19.74 1.94
N LEU A 222 6.59 -18.55 2.50
CA LEU A 222 6.41 -18.26 3.93
C LEU A 222 4.96 -17.96 4.31
N ARG A 223 4.06 -17.71 3.34
CA ARG A 223 2.70 -17.21 3.59
C ARG A 223 1.91 -18.03 4.62
N ALA A 224 1.95 -19.35 4.53
CA ALA A 224 1.17 -20.22 5.42
C ALA A 224 1.70 -20.15 6.86
N ALA A 225 3.01 -20.23 7.05
CA ALA A 225 3.65 -20.11 8.36
C ALA A 225 3.43 -18.72 8.97
N THR A 226 3.56 -17.66 8.19
CA THR A 226 3.29 -16.28 8.63
C THR A 226 1.83 -16.10 9.07
N LEU A 227 0.85 -16.67 8.36
CA LEU A 227 -0.55 -16.63 8.78
C LEU A 227 -0.76 -17.35 10.12
N GLN A 228 -0.11 -18.50 10.33
CA GLN A 228 -0.17 -19.20 11.61
C GLN A 228 0.45 -18.38 12.75
N ARG A 229 1.63 -17.79 12.55
CA ARG A 229 2.27 -16.89 13.53
C ARG A 229 1.38 -15.70 13.85
N ALA A 230 0.83 -15.03 12.83
CA ALA A 230 -0.07 -13.89 13.03
C ALA A 230 -1.30 -14.27 13.87
N ARG A 231 -1.93 -15.40 13.58
CA ARG A 231 -3.09 -15.90 14.34
C ARG A 231 -2.75 -16.28 15.78
N ALA A 232 -1.53 -16.73 16.05
CA ALA A 232 -1.08 -17.11 17.39
C ALA A 232 -0.72 -15.91 18.26
N ARG A 233 -0.14 -14.83 17.65
CA ARG A 233 0.37 -13.68 18.40
C ARG A 233 -0.59 -12.49 18.50
N LEU A 234 -1.45 -12.30 17.49
CA LEU A 234 -2.36 -11.17 17.51
C LEU A 234 -3.48 -11.35 18.55
N PRO A 235 -3.82 -10.29 19.30
CA PRO A 235 -5.01 -10.28 20.14
C PRO A 235 -6.26 -10.61 19.32
N SER A 236 -7.16 -11.40 19.91
CA SER A 236 -8.35 -11.83 19.20
C SER A 236 -9.52 -12.15 20.15
N ALA A 237 -10.74 -12.04 19.65
CA ALA A 237 -11.93 -12.54 20.31
C ALA A 237 -12.87 -13.20 19.31
N GLU A 238 -13.74 -14.08 19.80
CA GLU A 238 -14.84 -14.63 19.03
C GLU A 238 -16.07 -13.77 19.22
N VAL A 239 -16.61 -13.22 18.12
CA VAL A 239 -17.82 -12.39 18.10
C VAL A 239 -18.68 -12.87 16.95
N ASP A 240 -19.93 -13.21 17.21
CA ASP A 240 -20.92 -13.73 16.26
C ASP A 240 -20.39 -14.92 15.44
N GLY A 241 -19.72 -15.87 16.12
CA GLY A 241 -19.18 -17.10 15.54
C GLY A 241 -17.94 -16.89 14.68
N LEU A 242 -17.32 -15.71 14.70
CA LEU A 242 -16.11 -15.38 13.97
C LEU A 242 -15.01 -14.94 14.91
N ARG A 243 -13.77 -15.36 14.61
CA ARG A 243 -12.58 -14.84 15.28
C ARG A 243 -12.09 -13.57 14.60
N TRP A 244 -12.02 -12.49 15.38
CA TRP A 244 -11.56 -11.17 14.99
C TRP A 244 -10.19 -10.89 15.56
N PHE A 245 -9.34 -10.19 14.82
CA PHE A 245 -7.96 -9.86 15.15
C PHE A 245 -7.72 -8.36 15.08
N TRP A 246 -6.87 -7.83 15.97
CA TRP A 246 -6.46 -6.43 16.02
C TRP A 246 -5.01 -6.29 16.48
N PRO A 247 -4.38 -5.10 16.39
CA PRO A 247 -3.01 -4.89 16.84
C PRO A 247 -2.84 -5.12 18.35
N GLU A 248 -1.64 -5.53 18.73
CA GLU A 248 -1.25 -5.62 20.14
C GLU A 248 -1.34 -4.26 20.83
N GLY A 249 -1.73 -4.24 22.09
CA GLY A 249 -1.90 -3.02 22.90
C GLY A 249 -3.18 -2.25 22.64
N GLU A 250 -4.03 -2.68 21.68
CA GLU A 250 -5.36 -2.08 21.46
C GLU A 250 -6.46 -2.87 22.20
N GLU A 251 -7.46 -2.14 22.71
CA GLU A 251 -8.62 -2.72 23.42
C GLU A 251 -9.93 -2.28 22.74
N PRO A 252 -10.56 -3.14 21.91
CA PRO A 252 -11.80 -2.79 21.20
C PRO A 252 -12.96 -2.40 22.10
N SER A 253 -13.00 -2.88 23.35
CA SER A 253 -14.05 -2.54 24.32
C SER A 253 -13.78 -1.25 25.08
N SER A 254 -12.71 -0.51 24.77
CA SER A 254 -12.41 0.78 25.42
C SER A 254 -13.52 1.80 25.17
N HIS A 255 -13.88 2.50 26.23
CA HIS A 255 -14.83 3.63 26.18
C HIS A 255 -14.30 4.83 25.36
N ASP A 256 -13.00 4.85 25.02
CA ASP A 256 -12.40 5.91 24.20
C ASP A 256 -12.83 5.83 22.72
N HIS A 257 -13.46 4.72 22.31
CA HIS A 257 -13.94 4.49 20.95
C HIS A 257 -15.35 5.05 20.72
N GLN A 258 -15.66 6.22 21.27
CA GLN A 258 -16.96 6.85 21.04
C GLN A 258 -17.12 7.28 19.57
N PRO A 259 -18.25 6.96 18.92
CA PRO A 259 -18.53 7.42 17.57
C PRO A 259 -18.64 8.95 17.56
N ARG A 260 -18.10 9.57 16.51
CA ARG A 260 -18.29 11.00 16.29
C ARG A 260 -19.72 11.25 15.77
N GLU A 261 -20.35 12.30 16.25
CA GLU A 261 -21.56 12.86 15.68
C GLU A 261 -21.23 13.59 14.35
N ALA A 262 -20.76 12.85 13.35
CA ALA A 262 -20.37 13.41 12.06
C ALA A 262 -20.68 12.41 10.94
N VAL A 263 -21.11 12.92 9.80
CA VAL A 263 -21.28 12.14 8.57
C VAL A 263 -19.99 12.18 7.77
N ALA A 264 -19.45 11.01 7.44
CA ALA A 264 -18.28 10.88 6.57
C ALA A 264 -18.68 10.13 5.28
N LEU A 265 -18.41 10.76 4.13
CA LEU A 265 -18.59 10.12 2.82
C LEU A 265 -17.31 9.40 2.43
N LEU A 266 -17.30 8.07 2.57
CA LEU A 266 -16.13 7.23 2.37
C LEU A 266 -16.08 6.66 0.95
N ALA A 267 -14.90 6.64 0.37
CA ALA A 267 -14.64 5.97 -0.92
C ALA A 267 -14.46 4.45 -0.72
N PRO A 268 -14.69 3.63 -1.76
CA PRO A 268 -14.52 2.17 -1.68
C PRO A 268 -13.14 1.69 -1.23
N PHE A 269 -12.11 2.53 -1.38
CA PHE A 269 -10.73 2.23 -0.98
C PHE A 269 -10.38 2.73 0.44
N ASP A 270 -11.34 3.36 1.12
CA ASP A 270 -11.13 3.76 2.51
C ASP A 270 -10.99 2.53 3.41
N PRO A 271 -10.05 2.52 4.39
CA PRO A 271 -9.83 1.37 5.27
C PRO A 271 -11.08 0.87 6.00
N VAL A 272 -12.05 1.77 6.28
CA VAL A 272 -13.32 1.39 6.94
C VAL A 272 -14.16 0.48 6.06
N VAL A 273 -14.23 0.78 4.75
CA VAL A 273 -15.16 0.14 3.80
C VAL A 273 -14.46 -0.79 2.80
N TRP A 274 -13.13 -0.86 2.81
CA TRP A 274 -12.34 -1.60 1.84
C TRP A 274 -12.71 -3.09 1.73
N ASP A 275 -12.92 -3.75 2.88
CA ASP A 275 -13.42 -5.12 2.94
C ASP A 275 -14.95 -5.11 3.00
N ARG A 276 -15.59 -5.39 1.88
CA ARG A 276 -17.04 -5.40 1.75
C ARG A 276 -17.70 -6.41 2.68
N THR A 277 -17.11 -7.61 2.83
CA THR A 277 -17.67 -8.66 3.70
C THR A 277 -17.63 -8.21 5.17
N ARG A 278 -16.54 -7.56 5.61
CA ARG A 278 -16.47 -6.95 6.94
C ARG A 278 -17.45 -5.80 7.09
N PHE A 279 -17.58 -4.95 6.07
CA PHE A 279 -18.51 -3.83 6.05
C PHE A 279 -19.97 -4.30 6.20
N GLU A 280 -20.38 -5.29 5.42
CA GLU A 280 -21.71 -5.89 5.51
C GLU A 280 -21.99 -6.47 6.91
N ARG A 281 -21.00 -7.09 7.56
CA ARG A 281 -21.13 -7.58 8.93
C ARG A 281 -21.26 -6.47 9.96
N PHE A 282 -20.65 -5.34 9.73
CA PHE A 282 -20.73 -4.21 10.64
C PHE A 282 -22.03 -3.42 10.50
N TRP A 283 -22.55 -3.28 9.29
CA TRP A 283 -23.64 -2.35 9.02
C TRP A 283 -24.83 -2.94 8.26
N GLY A 284 -24.83 -4.19 7.87
CA GLY A 284 -25.90 -4.91 7.17
C GLY A 284 -25.77 -4.86 5.68
#